data_dd090144a02554bace1e635d392914ef
#
_entry.id   dd090144a02554bace1e635d392914ef
#
_cell.length_a   1.000
_cell.length_b   1.000
_cell.length_c   1.000
_cell.angle_alpha   90.00
_cell.angle_beta   90.00
_cell.angle_gamma   90.00
#
_symmetry.space_group_name_H-M   'P 1'
#
loop_
_entity.id
_entity.type
_entity.pdbx_description
1 polymer ?
#
loop_
_entity_poly.entity_id
_entity_poly.type
_entity_poly.pdbx_seq_one_letter_code
_entity_poly.pdbx_strand_id
1 'polypeptide(L)'
;MKYVLSFSSIKEFAKSPAHFLSYKKGARVESSAMRFGTAVHMAVLEPEKFKQLYEVTDLRKNTKAYKLMIEENPDHSYLNNSDWRSIKNIQSNIAIHELARDLIYNADRYEEELTGDINGVPFRGFADAIGSNYILDLKTTQNGSPDDFQRSAYNFKYYLQAA
;
A
#
# COMPACT_ATOMS: atom_id res chain seq x y z
N MET A 1 22.00 -19.15 -0.56
CA MET A 1 21.47 -17.82 -0.20
C MET A 1 20.08 -18.03 0.39
N LYS A 2 19.86 -17.66 1.65
CA LYS A 2 18.56 -17.84 2.31
C LYS A 2 17.68 -16.60 2.00
N TYR A 3 16.57 -16.80 1.31
CA TYR A 3 15.64 -15.69 1.01
C TYR A 3 14.83 -15.36 2.26
N VAL A 4 14.66 -14.07 2.55
CA VAL A 4 13.62 -13.59 3.46
C VAL A 4 12.31 -13.56 2.67
N LEU A 5 11.30 -14.24 3.18
CA LEU A 5 9.98 -14.32 2.55
C LEU A 5 9.08 -13.16 3.02
N SER A 6 8.14 -12.79 2.17
CA SER A 6 7.08 -11.84 2.48
C SER A 6 5.78 -12.36 1.88
N PHE A 7 4.64 -11.83 2.31
CA PHE A 7 3.34 -12.17 1.73
C PHE A 7 3.37 -12.11 0.19
N SER A 8 3.88 -11.03 -0.40
CA SER A 8 3.98 -10.90 -1.85
C SER A 8 4.84 -11.99 -2.48
N SER A 9 5.95 -12.37 -1.86
CA SER A 9 6.82 -13.43 -2.38
C SER A 9 6.19 -14.82 -2.28
N ILE A 10 5.44 -15.09 -1.20
CA ILE A 10 4.69 -16.34 -1.03
C ILE A 10 3.57 -16.43 -2.07
N LYS A 11 2.86 -15.35 -2.31
CA LYS A 11 1.82 -15.29 -3.34
C LYS A 11 2.37 -15.61 -4.74
N GLU A 12 3.56 -15.14 -5.07
CA GLU A 12 4.22 -15.47 -6.34
C GLU A 12 4.72 -16.94 -6.36
N PHE A 13 5.23 -17.44 -5.24
CA PHE A 13 5.62 -18.85 -5.12
C PHE A 13 4.42 -19.79 -5.29
N ALA A 14 3.26 -19.42 -4.79
CA ALA A 14 2.03 -20.19 -4.93
C ALA A 14 1.54 -20.32 -6.39
N LYS A 15 2.00 -19.46 -7.31
CA LYS A 15 1.77 -19.62 -8.74
C LYS A 15 2.74 -20.63 -9.35
N SER A 16 4.03 -20.44 -9.12
CA SER A 16 5.10 -21.41 -9.41
C SER A 16 6.45 -20.90 -8.86
N PRO A 17 7.44 -21.81 -8.68
CA PRO A 17 8.81 -21.41 -8.35
C PRO A 17 9.44 -20.42 -9.34
N ALA A 18 9.10 -20.51 -10.63
CA ALA A 18 9.59 -19.58 -11.65
C ALA A 18 9.08 -18.15 -11.43
N HIS A 19 7.80 -17.98 -11.06
CA HIS A 19 7.23 -16.68 -10.70
C HIS A 19 7.93 -16.08 -9.47
N PHE A 20 8.17 -16.89 -8.44
CA PHE A 20 8.92 -16.47 -7.26
C PHE A 20 10.31 -15.97 -7.61
N LEU A 21 11.07 -16.72 -8.40
CA LEU A 21 12.42 -16.33 -8.81
C LEU A 21 12.41 -15.05 -9.65
N SER A 22 11.46 -14.88 -10.55
CA SER A 22 11.27 -13.67 -11.34
C SER A 22 10.97 -12.46 -10.44
N TYR A 23 10.06 -12.63 -9.48
CA TYR A 23 9.74 -11.61 -8.48
C TYR A 23 10.96 -11.18 -7.67
N LYS A 24 11.77 -12.15 -7.18
CA LYS A 24 13.01 -11.88 -6.42
C LYS A 24 14.10 -11.18 -7.24
N LYS A 25 14.08 -11.30 -8.57
CA LYS A 25 14.97 -10.59 -9.49
C LYS A 25 14.51 -9.16 -9.82
N GLY A 26 13.42 -8.70 -9.18
CA GLY A 26 12.92 -7.32 -9.37
C GLY A 26 12.06 -7.11 -10.61
N ALA A 27 11.58 -8.17 -11.27
CA ALA A 27 10.71 -8.07 -12.44
C ALA A 27 9.28 -7.62 -12.08
N ARG A 28 9.14 -6.53 -11.32
CA ARG A 28 7.84 -5.98 -10.93
C ARG A 28 7.61 -4.65 -11.63
N VAL A 29 6.55 -4.57 -12.43
CA VAL A 29 6.06 -3.30 -12.97
C VAL A 29 5.00 -2.74 -12.04
N GLU A 30 5.24 -1.56 -11.52
CA GLU A 30 4.27 -0.87 -10.67
C GLU A 30 3.14 -0.29 -11.53
N SER A 31 1.91 -0.72 -11.26
CA SER A 31 0.73 -0.21 -11.95
C SER A 31 0.27 1.16 -11.38
N SER A 32 -0.58 1.88 -12.13
CA SER A 32 -1.20 3.12 -11.63
C SER A 32 -2.04 2.89 -10.37
N ALA A 33 -2.74 1.75 -10.30
CA ALA A 33 -3.53 1.38 -9.12
C ALA A 33 -2.64 1.16 -7.89
N MET A 34 -1.45 0.55 -8.06
CA MET A 34 -0.49 0.37 -6.96
C MET A 34 0.05 1.71 -6.46
N ARG A 35 0.44 2.62 -7.37
CA ARG A 35 0.88 3.98 -6.99
C ARG A 35 -0.22 4.75 -6.26
N PHE A 36 -1.45 4.66 -6.74
CA PHE A 36 -2.59 5.27 -6.05
C PHE A 36 -2.78 4.67 -4.65
N GLY A 37 -2.72 3.33 -4.52
CA GLY A 37 -2.78 2.64 -3.23
C GLY A 37 -1.70 3.12 -2.26
N THR A 38 -0.44 3.22 -2.70
CA THR A 38 0.67 3.75 -1.89
C THR A 38 0.40 5.19 -1.43
N ALA A 39 -0.11 6.05 -2.32
CA ALA A 39 -0.47 7.41 -1.96
C ALA A 39 -1.61 7.49 -0.93
N VAL A 40 -2.64 6.62 -1.06
CA VAL A 40 -3.73 6.51 -0.08
C VAL A 40 -3.21 6.05 1.27
N HIS A 41 -2.39 4.99 1.32
CA HIS A 41 -1.78 4.50 2.56
C HIS A 41 -1.03 5.63 3.27
N MET A 42 -0.12 6.30 2.57
CA MET A 42 0.65 7.40 3.17
C MET A 42 -0.25 8.56 3.61
N ALA A 43 -1.27 8.92 2.82
CA ALA A 43 -2.18 10.01 3.17
C ALA A 43 -3.02 9.72 4.42
N VAL A 44 -3.35 8.44 4.66
CA VAL A 44 -4.18 8.01 5.80
C VAL A 44 -3.33 7.73 7.04
N LEU A 45 -2.21 7.03 6.88
CA LEU A 45 -1.40 6.53 8.00
C LEU A 45 -0.27 7.47 8.41
N GLU A 46 0.29 8.21 7.45
CA GLU A 46 1.42 9.14 7.66
C GLU A 46 1.12 10.52 7.03
N PRO A 47 0.06 11.24 7.44
CA PRO A 47 -0.43 12.43 6.75
C PRO A 47 0.60 13.58 6.64
N GLU A 48 1.49 13.72 7.60
CA GLU A 48 2.53 14.76 7.55
C GLU A 48 3.61 14.42 6.51
N LYS A 49 4.00 13.15 6.41
CA LYS A 49 4.93 12.67 5.39
C LYS A 49 4.30 12.76 3.99
N PHE A 50 3.00 12.46 3.87
CA PHE A 50 2.27 12.62 2.62
C PHE A 50 2.31 14.07 2.12
N LYS A 51 2.07 15.06 3.00
CA LYS A 51 2.14 16.49 2.65
C LYS A 51 3.54 16.94 2.19
N GLN A 52 4.58 16.31 2.71
CA GLN A 52 5.97 16.62 2.35
C GLN A 52 6.38 16.04 1.00
N LEU A 53 5.88 14.82 0.67
CA LEU A 53 6.35 14.06 -0.47
C LEU A 53 5.42 14.11 -1.69
N TYR A 54 4.15 14.46 -1.50
CA TYR A 54 3.17 14.45 -2.59
C TYR A 54 2.69 15.85 -2.96
N GLU A 55 2.76 16.14 -4.25
CA GLU A 55 2.27 17.38 -4.84
C GLU A 55 1.25 17.11 -5.94
N VAL A 56 0.41 18.09 -6.21
CA VAL A 56 -0.58 18.03 -7.29
C VAL A 56 -0.02 18.71 -8.53
N THR A 57 -0.20 18.08 -9.68
CA THR A 57 0.17 18.68 -10.96
C THR A 57 -0.86 18.43 -12.04
N ASP A 58 -1.07 19.42 -12.89
CA ASP A 58 -1.87 19.31 -14.11
C ASP A 58 -1.03 18.91 -15.32
N LEU A 59 0.27 18.81 -15.16
CA LEU A 59 1.17 18.45 -16.25
C LEU A 59 0.95 16.98 -16.66
N ARG A 60 0.86 16.75 -17.96
CA ARG A 60 0.76 15.39 -18.48
C ARG A 60 2.13 14.70 -18.42
N LYS A 61 2.15 13.45 -17.96
CA LYS A 61 3.36 12.64 -17.71
C LYS A 61 4.31 12.50 -18.92
N ASN A 62 3.79 12.64 -20.15
CA ASN A 62 4.58 12.53 -21.38
C ASN A 62 5.15 13.86 -21.85
N THR A 63 4.94 14.96 -21.15
CA THR A 63 5.45 16.28 -21.53
C THR A 63 6.87 16.53 -21.02
N LYS A 64 7.61 17.39 -21.74
CA LYS A 64 8.94 17.82 -21.33
C LYS A 64 8.89 18.54 -19.97
N ALA A 65 7.87 19.37 -19.74
CA ALA A 65 7.67 20.08 -18.47
C ALA A 65 7.53 19.10 -17.29
N TYR A 66 6.76 18.02 -17.45
CA TYR A 66 6.62 17.01 -16.40
C TYR A 66 7.94 16.30 -16.08
N LYS A 67 8.73 15.97 -17.11
CA LYS A 67 10.05 15.32 -16.92
C LYS A 67 11.02 16.23 -16.19
N LEU A 68 11.09 17.49 -16.56
CA LEU A 68 11.94 18.49 -15.88
C LEU A 68 11.52 18.66 -14.41
N MET A 69 10.22 18.74 -14.13
CA MET A 69 9.70 18.83 -12.76
C MET A 69 10.15 17.67 -11.88
N ILE A 70 10.15 16.42 -12.42
CA ILE A 70 10.64 15.25 -11.67
C ILE A 70 12.16 15.30 -11.47
N GLU A 71 12.90 15.75 -12.49
CA GLU A 71 14.37 15.89 -12.41
C GLU A 71 14.79 16.94 -11.37
N GLU A 72 14.02 18.03 -11.24
CA GLU A 72 14.26 19.08 -10.25
C GLU A 72 13.91 18.66 -8.82
N ASN A 73 12.91 17.77 -8.66
CA ASN A 73 12.43 17.32 -7.35
C ASN A 73 12.28 15.77 -7.35
N PRO A 74 13.40 15.03 -7.35
CA PRO A 74 13.39 13.57 -7.49
C PRO A 74 12.76 12.84 -6.30
N ASP A 75 12.71 13.46 -5.14
CA ASP A 75 12.13 12.90 -3.91
C ASP A 75 10.60 13.09 -3.83
N HIS A 76 10.02 13.91 -4.72
CA HIS A 76 8.59 14.18 -4.73
C HIS A 76 7.83 13.22 -5.64
N SER A 77 6.63 12.89 -5.23
CA SER A 77 5.65 12.14 -6.01
C SER A 77 4.51 13.06 -6.45
N TYR A 78 4.06 12.88 -7.70
CA TYR A 78 3.07 13.78 -8.29
C TYR A 78 1.76 13.08 -8.56
N LEU A 79 0.67 13.68 -8.07
CA LEU A 79 -0.71 13.25 -8.28
C LEU A 79 -1.41 14.18 -9.25
N ASN A 80 -2.30 13.64 -10.08
CA ASN A 80 -3.24 14.47 -10.81
C ASN A 80 -4.39 14.94 -9.92
N ASN A 81 -5.13 15.95 -10.35
CA ASN A 81 -6.26 16.51 -9.59
C ASN A 81 -7.35 15.47 -9.25
N SER A 82 -7.59 14.48 -10.10
CA SER A 82 -8.59 13.43 -9.84
C SER A 82 -8.16 12.53 -8.68
N ASP A 83 -6.92 12.05 -8.72
CA ASP A 83 -6.35 11.20 -7.67
C ASP A 83 -6.30 11.96 -6.33
N TRP A 84 -5.88 13.22 -6.36
CA TRP A 84 -5.87 14.07 -5.17
C TRP A 84 -7.25 14.23 -4.54
N ARG A 85 -8.29 14.54 -5.35
CA ARG A 85 -9.67 14.65 -4.85
C ARG A 85 -10.15 13.33 -4.26
N SER A 86 -9.84 12.21 -4.92
CA SER A 86 -10.21 10.87 -4.42
C SER A 86 -9.57 10.58 -3.07
N ILE A 87 -8.29 10.91 -2.90
CA ILE A 87 -7.58 10.76 -1.61
C ILE A 87 -8.22 11.64 -0.53
N LYS A 88 -8.53 12.90 -0.84
CA LYS A 88 -9.20 13.81 0.10
C LYS A 88 -10.58 13.30 0.52
N ASN A 89 -11.35 12.74 -0.42
CA ASN A 89 -12.64 12.13 -0.12
C ASN A 89 -12.48 10.90 0.80
N ILE A 90 -11.47 10.05 0.54
CA ILE A 90 -11.17 8.90 1.40
C ILE A 90 -10.84 9.37 2.82
N GLN A 91 -9.94 10.33 2.98
CA GLN A 91 -9.59 10.90 4.29
C GLN A 91 -10.83 11.45 5.02
N SER A 92 -11.68 12.21 4.31
CA SER A 92 -12.90 12.77 4.88
C SER A 92 -13.89 11.69 5.30
N ASN A 93 -14.07 10.65 4.49
CA ASN A 93 -14.96 9.54 4.80
C ASN A 93 -14.47 8.73 6.00
N ILE A 94 -13.17 8.50 6.12
CA ILE A 94 -12.58 7.86 7.32
C ILE A 94 -12.84 8.71 8.55
N ALA A 95 -12.64 10.02 8.47
CA ALA A 95 -12.81 10.93 9.61
C ALA A 95 -14.25 10.97 10.17
N ILE A 96 -15.27 10.79 9.32
CA ILE A 96 -16.67 10.76 9.75
C ILE A 96 -17.17 9.36 10.12
N HIS A 97 -16.47 8.30 9.73
CA HIS A 97 -16.83 6.92 10.06
C HIS A 97 -16.21 6.52 11.40
N GLU A 98 -17.00 6.52 12.45
CA GLU A 98 -16.54 6.36 13.84
C GLU A 98 -15.57 5.19 14.03
N LEU A 99 -15.97 3.97 13.66
CA LEU A 99 -15.12 2.79 13.83
C LEU A 99 -13.82 2.87 13.03
N ALA A 100 -13.87 3.30 11.76
CA ALA A 100 -12.67 3.39 10.92
C ALA A 100 -11.72 4.47 11.46
N ARG A 101 -12.26 5.62 11.85
CA ARG A 101 -11.52 6.70 12.49
C ARG A 101 -10.79 6.20 13.73
N ASP A 102 -11.51 5.52 14.62
CA ASP A 102 -10.98 5.08 15.90
C ASP A 102 -9.91 4.00 15.72
N LEU A 103 -10.10 3.05 14.82
CA LEU A 103 -9.11 2.02 14.51
C LEU A 103 -7.83 2.61 13.87
N ILE A 104 -7.96 3.66 13.06
CA ILE A 104 -6.80 4.25 12.39
C ILE A 104 -6.10 5.23 13.32
N TYR A 105 -6.82 6.17 13.94
CA TYR A 105 -6.17 7.28 14.66
C TYR A 105 -5.77 6.94 16.11
N ASN A 106 -6.27 5.83 16.69
CA ASN A 106 -5.89 5.35 18.01
C ASN A 106 -4.90 4.17 17.94
N ALA A 107 -4.31 3.90 16.78
CA ALA A 107 -3.24 2.90 16.69
C ALA A 107 -1.96 3.40 17.37
N ASP A 108 -1.24 2.47 18.00
CA ASP A 108 0.01 2.76 18.72
C ASP A 108 1.21 2.93 17.77
N ARG A 109 1.19 2.22 16.63
CA ARG A 109 2.28 2.20 15.65
C ARG A 109 1.72 2.11 14.22
N TYR A 110 2.44 2.73 13.27
CA TYR A 110 2.10 2.74 11.85
C TYR A 110 3.27 2.27 11.02
N GLU A 111 2.99 1.61 9.89
CA GLU A 111 3.99 1.12 8.92
C GLU A 111 5.11 0.31 9.62
N GLU A 112 4.72 -0.51 10.60
CA GLU A 112 5.66 -1.25 11.44
C GLU A 112 6.19 -2.49 10.72
N GLU A 113 7.52 -2.62 10.66
CA GLU A 113 8.15 -3.82 10.12
C GLU A 113 8.07 -4.96 11.14
N LEU A 114 7.46 -6.06 10.72
CA LEU A 114 7.38 -7.31 11.47
C LEU A 114 8.32 -8.34 10.87
N THR A 115 9.13 -8.96 11.71
CA THR A 115 10.04 -10.04 11.30
C THR A 115 9.82 -11.27 12.18
N GLY A 116 10.01 -12.45 11.59
CA GLY A 116 9.85 -13.72 12.30
C GLY A 116 10.57 -14.85 11.59
N ASP A 117 10.54 -16.02 12.22
CA ASP A 117 11.05 -17.28 11.65
C ASP A 117 9.97 -18.35 11.79
N ILE A 118 9.66 -19.03 10.71
CA ILE A 118 8.75 -20.16 10.71
C ILE A 118 9.53 -21.37 10.20
N ASN A 119 9.81 -22.32 11.09
CA ASN A 119 10.55 -23.55 10.79
C ASN A 119 11.93 -23.28 10.13
N GLY A 120 12.66 -22.29 10.61
CA GLY A 120 13.98 -21.92 10.10
C GLY A 120 13.94 -21.13 8.78
N VAL A 121 12.78 -20.64 8.37
CA VAL A 121 12.60 -19.74 7.23
C VAL A 121 12.29 -18.34 7.72
N PRO A 122 13.12 -17.33 7.40
CA PRO A 122 12.89 -15.97 7.83
C PRO A 122 11.76 -15.29 7.03
N PHE A 123 10.89 -14.60 7.74
CA PHE A 123 9.78 -13.83 7.20
C PHE A 123 9.89 -12.35 7.53
N ARG A 124 9.34 -11.53 6.66
CA ARG A 124 9.19 -10.09 6.85
C ARG A 124 7.86 -9.62 6.30
N GLY A 125 7.17 -8.80 7.05
CA GLY A 125 5.94 -8.10 6.64
C GLY A 125 5.93 -6.68 7.17
N PHE A 126 4.94 -5.90 6.74
CA PHE A 126 4.64 -4.60 7.31
C PHE A 126 3.17 -4.60 7.73
N ALA A 127 2.91 -4.13 8.93
CA ALA A 127 1.57 -3.86 9.41
C ALA A 127 1.27 -2.38 9.20
N ASP A 128 0.18 -2.08 8.52
CA ASP A 128 -0.23 -0.70 8.22
C ASP A 128 -0.49 0.09 9.50
N ALA A 129 -1.19 -0.52 10.48
CA ALA A 129 -1.34 0.03 11.82
C ALA A 129 -1.47 -1.09 12.87
N ILE A 130 -0.95 -0.86 14.06
CA ILE A 130 -1.04 -1.77 15.21
C ILE A 130 -1.60 -0.99 16.40
N GLY A 131 -2.74 -1.45 16.92
CA GLY A 131 -3.29 -0.99 18.18
C GLY A 131 -3.06 -2.00 19.29
N SER A 132 -3.58 -1.70 20.48
CA SER A 132 -3.38 -2.51 21.70
C SER A 132 -3.85 -3.98 21.56
N ASN A 133 -4.86 -4.24 20.74
CA ASN A 133 -5.47 -5.57 20.59
C ASN A 133 -5.85 -5.91 19.13
N TYR A 134 -5.34 -5.17 18.15
CA TYR A 134 -5.61 -5.41 16.72
C TYR A 134 -4.41 -5.08 15.84
N ILE A 135 -4.37 -5.70 14.68
CA ILE A 135 -3.55 -5.31 13.54
C ILE A 135 -4.51 -4.89 12.42
N LEU A 136 -4.28 -3.72 11.85
CA LEU A 136 -5.05 -3.18 10.75
C LEU A 136 -4.23 -3.24 9.47
N ASP A 137 -4.90 -3.64 8.40
CA ASP A 137 -4.35 -3.65 7.04
C ASP A 137 -5.31 -2.88 6.12
N LEU A 138 -4.87 -1.75 5.61
CA LEU A 138 -5.66 -0.85 4.78
C LEU A 138 -5.66 -1.33 3.33
N LYS A 139 -6.82 -1.52 2.74
CA LYS A 139 -6.94 -1.96 1.34
C LYS A 139 -7.74 -0.97 0.51
N THR A 140 -7.16 -0.54 -0.59
CA THR A 140 -7.87 0.24 -1.59
C THR A 140 -8.59 -0.69 -2.59
N THR A 141 -9.84 -0.41 -2.88
CA THR A 141 -10.65 -1.18 -3.83
C THR A 141 -11.52 -0.24 -4.66
N GLN A 142 -11.89 -0.68 -5.87
CA GLN A 142 -12.84 0.06 -6.71
C GLN A 142 -14.28 -0.11 -6.22
N ASN A 143 -14.60 -1.24 -5.58
CA ASN A 143 -15.90 -1.50 -5.00
C ASN A 143 -15.72 -2.07 -3.59
N GLY A 144 -16.18 -1.32 -2.59
CA GLY A 144 -16.12 -1.66 -1.17
C GLY A 144 -17.37 -2.37 -0.65
N SER A 145 -18.29 -2.83 -1.51
CA SER A 145 -19.42 -3.64 -1.05
C SER A 145 -18.90 -4.92 -0.38
N PRO A 146 -19.59 -5.45 0.65
CA PRO A 146 -19.17 -6.66 1.35
C PRO A 146 -18.88 -7.84 0.42
N ASP A 147 -19.74 -8.08 -0.57
CA ASP A 147 -19.57 -9.20 -1.51
C ASP A 147 -18.37 -9.04 -2.43
N ASP A 148 -18.13 -7.84 -2.95
CA ASP A 148 -16.97 -7.59 -3.81
C ASP A 148 -15.67 -7.54 -3.03
N PHE A 149 -15.70 -7.04 -1.79
CA PHE A 149 -14.54 -7.09 -0.91
C PHE A 149 -14.19 -8.53 -0.53
N GLN A 150 -15.18 -9.36 -0.22
CA GLN A 150 -14.97 -10.79 0.06
C GLN A 150 -14.34 -11.52 -1.14
N ARG A 151 -14.83 -11.26 -2.36
CA ARG A 151 -14.23 -11.79 -3.60
C ARG A 151 -12.79 -11.32 -3.77
N SER A 152 -12.52 -10.04 -3.50
CA SER A 152 -11.18 -9.47 -3.55
C SER A 152 -10.26 -10.11 -2.52
N ALA A 153 -10.71 -10.28 -1.28
CA ALA A 153 -9.97 -10.93 -0.21
C ALA A 153 -9.56 -12.35 -0.56
N TYR A 154 -10.46 -13.12 -1.19
CA TYR A 154 -10.16 -14.45 -1.70
C TYR A 154 -9.18 -14.42 -2.88
N ASN A 155 -9.42 -13.62 -3.90
CA ASN A 155 -8.61 -13.56 -5.11
C ASN A 155 -7.19 -13.06 -4.84
N PHE A 156 -7.03 -12.07 -3.96
CA PHE A 156 -5.74 -11.53 -3.56
C PHE A 156 -5.10 -12.25 -2.38
N LYS A 157 -5.79 -13.27 -1.83
CA LYS A 157 -5.30 -14.15 -0.76
C LYS A 157 -4.97 -13.38 0.54
N TYR A 158 -5.80 -12.41 0.93
CA TYR A 158 -5.56 -11.62 2.16
C TYR A 158 -5.52 -12.50 3.42
N TYR A 159 -6.22 -13.63 3.43
CA TYR A 159 -6.14 -14.62 4.50
C TYR A 159 -4.73 -15.19 4.73
N LEU A 160 -3.88 -15.26 3.67
CA LEU A 160 -2.47 -15.64 3.83
C LEU A 160 -1.60 -14.51 4.38
N GLN A 161 -2.06 -13.27 4.29
CA GLN A 161 -1.35 -12.13 4.89
C GLN A 161 -1.62 -12.06 6.39
N ALA A 162 -2.83 -12.48 6.82
CA ALA A 162 -3.26 -12.47 8.20
C ALA A 162 -2.74 -13.67 9.03
N ALA A 163 -2.32 -14.75 8.35
CA ALA A 163 -1.80 -15.96 9.00
C ALA A 163 -0.33 -15.82 9.37
#